data_81989929a98622e57fe175013e42d834
#
_entry.id   81989929a98622e57fe175013e42d834
#
_cell.length_a   1.000
_cell.length_b   1.000
_cell.length_c   1.000
_cell.angle_alpha   90.00
_cell.angle_beta   90.00
_cell.angle_gamma   90.00
#
_symmetry.space_group_name_H-M   'P 1'
#
loop_
_entity.id
_entity.type
_entity.pdbx_description
1 polymer ?
#
loop_
_entity_poly.entity_id
_entity_poly.type
_entity_poly.pdbx_seq_one_letter_code
_entity_poly.pdbx_strand_id
1 'polypeptide(L)'
;MIALIISLCSGAIVYAVSVMYAGIGETFSERAGIMNLGVEGVMLMGAVSGYITAVHTQNLFLSFLVVLLTGAALGLVFAFLTVTLQSDQTVCGMAMLIFGTGLSGFIGKDVSGVAANLKFEKIAIPVLSKIPVLGDIFFKQNLLTYAMYFIIPLSMFYIYRTRYGLKLRALGENPAALDAAGENVFAMRYGYIIFGCMMMSISGACVSLANTNFWNSGMTAGKGWIAFALV
;
A
#
# COMPACT_ATOMS: atom_id res chain seq x y z
N MET A 1 0.19 7.29 -33.64
CA MET A 1 -0.90 6.53 -32.98
C MET A 1 -0.35 5.43 -32.05
N ILE A 2 0.47 4.49 -32.52
CA ILE A 2 1.03 3.39 -31.73
C ILE A 2 1.83 3.90 -30.50
N ALA A 3 2.72 4.89 -30.69
CA ALA A 3 3.51 5.47 -29.59
C ALA A 3 2.63 6.10 -28.49
N LEU A 4 1.51 6.71 -28.84
CA LEU A 4 0.55 7.27 -27.89
C LEU A 4 -0.13 6.15 -27.07
N ILE A 5 -0.54 5.07 -27.71
CA ILE A 5 -1.15 3.90 -27.05
C ILE A 5 -0.14 3.27 -26.07
N ILE A 6 1.13 3.08 -26.49
CA ILE A 6 2.17 2.55 -25.64
C ILE A 6 2.39 3.44 -24.40
N SER A 7 2.45 4.76 -24.58
CA SER A 7 2.62 5.71 -23.48
C SER A 7 1.43 5.67 -22.51
N LEU A 8 0.19 5.63 -23.02
CA LEU A 8 -1.02 5.51 -22.21
C LEU A 8 -1.05 4.19 -21.42
N CYS A 9 -0.76 3.05 -22.06
CA CYS A 9 -0.75 1.75 -21.40
C CYS A 9 0.36 1.67 -20.33
N SER A 10 1.58 2.14 -20.64
CA SER A 10 2.67 2.19 -19.66
C SER A 10 2.31 3.08 -18.46
N GLY A 11 1.71 4.25 -18.70
CA GLY A 11 1.22 5.13 -17.65
C GLY A 11 0.11 4.49 -16.80
N ALA A 12 -0.84 3.82 -17.43
CA ALA A 12 -1.92 3.12 -16.74
C ALA A 12 -1.40 2.06 -15.75
N ILE A 13 -0.37 1.29 -16.14
CA ILE A 13 0.27 0.31 -15.24
C ILE A 13 0.86 1.00 -14.01
N VAL A 14 1.61 2.08 -14.20
CA VAL A 14 2.25 2.82 -13.10
C VAL A 14 1.21 3.34 -12.09
N TYR A 15 0.08 3.87 -12.58
CA TYR A 15 -0.99 4.33 -11.70
C TYR A 15 -1.77 3.18 -11.05
N ALA A 16 -2.00 2.08 -11.76
CA ALA A 16 -2.68 0.90 -11.24
C ALA A 16 -1.89 0.24 -10.09
N VAL A 17 -0.56 0.22 -10.16
CA VAL A 17 0.30 -0.38 -9.14
C VAL A 17 0.06 0.21 -7.76
N SER A 18 -0.13 1.52 -7.63
CA SER A 18 -0.44 2.12 -6.34
C SER A 18 -1.77 1.62 -5.77
N VAL A 19 -2.82 1.52 -6.59
CA VAL A 19 -4.12 0.98 -6.18
C VAL A 19 -4.00 -0.51 -5.80
N MET A 20 -3.22 -1.28 -6.54
CA MET A 20 -3.00 -2.71 -6.28
C MET A 20 -2.30 -2.95 -4.92
N TYR A 21 -1.29 -2.15 -4.55
CA TYR A 21 -0.66 -2.25 -3.23
C TYR A 21 -1.66 -2.01 -2.11
N ALA A 22 -2.49 -0.97 -2.23
CA ALA A 22 -3.53 -0.67 -1.25
C ALA A 22 -4.59 -1.78 -1.20
N GLY A 23 -5.05 -2.26 -2.36
CA GLY A 23 -6.04 -3.35 -2.47
C GLY A 23 -5.55 -4.68 -1.88
N ILE A 24 -4.27 -5.05 -2.09
CA ILE A 24 -3.69 -6.23 -1.42
C ILE A 24 -3.68 -6.01 0.09
N GLY A 25 -3.27 -4.83 0.56
CA GLY A 25 -3.29 -4.51 1.98
C GLY A 25 -4.68 -4.65 2.59
N GLU A 26 -5.71 -4.11 1.92
CA GLU A 26 -7.10 -4.22 2.36
C GLU A 26 -7.60 -5.68 2.30
N THR A 27 -7.27 -6.42 1.22
CA THR A 27 -7.63 -7.85 1.12
C THR A 27 -7.15 -8.66 2.32
N PHE A 28 -5.94 -8.43 2.82
CA PHE A 28 -5.44 -9.13 4.01
C PHE A 28 -6.17 -8.71 5.29
N SER A 29 -6.50 -7.43 5.45
CA SER A 29 -7.25 -6.91 6.59
C SER A 29 -8.70 -7.44 6.59
N GLU A 30 -9.38 -7.37 5.45
CA GLU A 30 -10.75 -7.86 5.30
C GLU A 30 -10.87 -9.37 5.48
N ARG A 31 -9.93 -10.14 4.93
CA ARG A 31 -9.87 -11.60 5.14
C ARG A 31 -9.59 -11.98 6.59
N ALA A 32 -9.00 -11.08 7.39
CA ALA A 32 -8.87 -11.25 8.83
C ALA A 32 -10.15 -10.81 9.61
N GLY A 33 -11.19 -10.37 8.91
CA GLY A 33 -12.46 -9.92 9.48
C GLY A 33 -12.45 -8.48 9.97
N ILE A 34 -11.51 -7.64 9.50
CA ILE A 34 -11.40 -6.22 9.89
C ILE A 34 -11.35 -5.35 8.63
N MET A 35 -12.38 -4.55 8.44
CA MET A 35 -12.52 -3.60 7.33
C MET A 35 -11.84 -2.28 7.69
N ASN A 36 -10.98 -1.75 6.82
CA ASN A 36 -10.24 -0.52 7.07
C ASN A 36 -10.60 0.60 6.10
N LEU A 37 -11.57 1.43 6.44
CA LEU A 37 -11.94 2.62 5.66
C LEU A 37 -10.88 3.74 5.69
N GLY A 38 -9.83 3.58 6.50
CA GLY A 38 -8.73 4.54 6.62
C GLY A 38 -7.64 4.41 5.56
N VAL A 39 -7.81 3.56 4.53
CA VAL A 39 -6.82 3.29 3.46
C VAL A 39 -6.20 4.57 2.92
N GLU A 40 -7.03 5.54 2.52
CA GLU A 40 -6.57 6.82 1.95
C GLU A 40 -5.68 7.61 2.91
N GLY A 41 -6.05 7.65 4.20
CA GLY A 41 -5.25 8.33 5.24
C GLY A 41 -3.89 7.66 5.46
N VAL A 42 -3.86 6.32 5.49
CA VAL A 42 -2.62 5.55 5.61
C VAL A 42 -1.72 5.75 4.38
N MET A 43 -2.31 5.77 3.17
CA MET A 43 -1.58 6.07 1.93
C MET A 43 -0.94 7.46 1.97
N LEU A 44 -1.68 8.50 2.38
CA LEU A 44 -1.16 9.86 2.48
C LEU A 44 -0.01 9.97 3.48
N MET A 45 -0.11 9.29 4.63
CA MET A 45 0.97 9.25 5.62
C MET A 45 2.20 8.52 5.08
N GLY A 46 2.03 7.41 4.36
CA GLY A 46 3.12 6.72 3.68
C GLY A 46 3.79 7.57 2.60
N ALA A 47 2.97 8.31 1.82
CA ALA A 47 3.47 9.21 0.79
C ALA A 47 4.33 10.33 1.36
N VAL A 48 3.87 11.01 2.43
CA VAL A 48 4.58 12.13 3.03
C VAL A 48 5.83 11.68 3.77
N SER A 49 5.75 10.60 4.57
CA SER A 49 6.90 10.10 5.34
C SER A 49 8.05 9.63 4.44
N GLY A 50 7.71 8.88 3.38
CA GLY A 50 8.68 8.46 2.38
C GLY A 50 9.31 9.63 1.65
N TYR A 51 8.49 10.61 1.25
CA TYR A 51 8.95 11.78 0.51
C TYR A 51 9.89 12.66 1.34
N ILE A 52 9.52 13.01 2.57
CA ILE A 52 10.35 13.79 3.49
C ILE A 52 11.69 13.10 3.72
N THR A 53 11.66 11.80 3.99
CA THR A 53 12.88 11.04 4.20
C THR A 53 13.77 11.03 2.95
N ALA A 54 13.21 10.91 1.76
CA ALA A 54 13.96 10.97 0.49
C ALA A 54 14.62 12.34 0.28
N VAL A 55 13.90 13.43 0.57
CA VAL A 55 14.44 14.80 0.43
C VAL A 55 15.59 15.04 1.41
N HIS A 56 15.46 14.65 2.67
CA HIS A 56 16.47 14.92 3.70
C HIS A 56 17.67 13.98 3.66
N THR A 57 17.45 12.68 3.42
CA THR A 57 18.53 11.68 3.53
C THR A 57 19.16 11.32 2.20
N GLN A 58 18.54 11.68 1.09
CA GLN A 58 18.98 11.29 -0.26
C GLN A 58 19.20 9.76 -0.38
N ASN A 59 18.38 8.95 0.34
CA ASN A 59 18.50 7.50 0.40
C ASN A 59 17.12 6.84 0.27
N LEU A 60 16.87 6.18 -0.88
CA LEU A 60 15.60 5.50 -1.15
C LEU A 60 15.35 4.30 -0.25
N PHE A 61 16.41 3.60 0.17
CA PHE A 61 16.27 2.46 1.09
C PHE A 61 15.76 2.90 2.46
N LEU A 62 16.34 3.98 3.00
CA LEU A 62 15.89 4.55 4.27
C LEU A 62 14.46 5.09 4.16
N SER A 63 14.13 5.75 3.05
CA SER A 63 12.75 6.20 2.77
C SER A 63 11.76 5.05 2.79
N PHE A 64 12.11 3.93 2.14
CA PHE A 64 11.25 2.75 2.11
C PHE A 64 11.06 2.13 3.50
N LEU A 65 12.13 2.07 4.31
CA LEU A 65 12.06 1.58 5.69
C LEU A 65 11.13 2.47 6.54
N VAL A 66 11.25 3.79 6.42
CA VAL A 66 10.38 4.74 7.15
C VAL A 66 8.92 4.59 6.71
N VAL A 67 8.66 4.38 5.42
CA VAL A 67 7.31 4.08 4.90
C VAL A 67 6.72 2.85 5.57
N LEU A 68 7.48 1.75 5.65
CA LEU A 68 7.03 0.53 6.32
C LEU A 68 6.74 0.76 7.81
N LEU A 69 7.63 1.47 8.51
CA LEU A 69 7.45 1.80 9.93
C LEU A 69 6.23 2.69 10.15
N THR A 70 5.98 3.67 9.28
CA THR A 70 4.79 4.52 9.34
C THR A 70 3.52 3.69 9.16
N GLY A 71 3.50 2.81 8.15
CA GLY A 71 2.38 1.89 7.94
C GLY A 71 2.16 0.95 9.12
N ALA A 72 3.23 0.40 9.70
CA ALA A 72 3.16 -0.47 10.87
C ALA A 72 2.63 0.27 12.10
N ALA A 73 3.09 1.50 12.36
CA ALA A 73 2.63 2.32 13.49
C ALA A 73 1.13 2.64 13.37
N LEU A 74 0.67 3.08 12.19
CA LEU A 74 -0.74 3.34 11.94
C LEU A 74 -1.58 2.05 12.03
N GLY A 75 -1.05 0.93 11.53
CA GLY A 75 -1.67 -0.38 11.65
C GLY A 75 -1.79 -0.85 13.10
N LEU A 76 -0.79 -0.59 13.94
CA LEU A 76 -0.85 -0.85 15.39
C LEU A 76 -1.95 -0.03 16.07
N VAL A 77 -2.05 1.28 15.75
CA VAL A 77 -3.10 2.14 16.30
C VAL A 77 -4.48 1.63 15.88
N PHE A 78 -4.66 1.33 14.58
CA PHE A 78 -5.93 0.82 14.08
C PHE A 78 -6.30 -0.54 14.67
N ALA A 79 -5.35 -1.47 14.77
CA ALA A 79 -5.56 -2.77 15.41
C ALA A 79 -5.89 -2.63 16.90
N PHE A 80 -5.25 -1.73 17.62
CA PHE A 80 -5.57 -1.47 19.01
C PHE A 80 -7.02 -0.98 19.19
N LEU A 81 -7.48 -0.06 18.35
CA LEU A 81 -8.85 0.45 18.38
C LEU A 81 -9.88 -0.63 18.03
N THR A 82 -9.63 -1.41 16.99
CA THR A 82 -10.62 -2.35 16.45
C THR A 82 -10.59 -3.73 17.11
N VAL A 83 -9.41 -4.23 17.50
CA VAL A 83 -9.26 -5.58 18.07
C VAL A 83 -9.27 -5.54 19.60
N THR A 84 -8.53 -4.59 20.21
CA THR A 84 -8.45 -4.52 21.69
C THR A 84 -9.62 -3.78 22.30
N LEU A 85 -9.94 -2.58 21.81
CA LEU A 85 -11.06 -1.79 22.30
C LEU A 85 -12.40 -2.21 21.70
N GLN A 86 -12.39 -3.09 20.68
CA GLN A 86 -13.58 -3.58 19.99
C GLN A 86 -14.50 -2.45 19.49
N SER A 87 -13.90 -1.31 19.13
CA SER A 87 -14.63 -0.15 18.62
C SER A 87 -15.14 -0.42 17.20
N ASP A 88 -16.16 0.32 16.78
CA ASP A 88 -16.72 0.21 15.42
C ASP A 88 -15.64 0.47 14.37
N GLN A 89 -15.47 -0.48 13.44
CA GLN A 89 -14.42 -0.46 12.43
C GLN A 89 -14.58 0.70 11.46
N THR A 90 -15.82 1.03 11.11
CA THR A 90 -16.15 2.13 10.19
C THR A 90 -15.75 3.47 10.81
N VAL A 91 -16.13 3.69 12.06
CA VAL A 91 -15.80 4.91 12.80
C VAL A 91 -14.29 5.04 12.97
N CYS A 92 -13.60 3.98 13.36
CA CYS A 92 -12.15 3.98 13.50
C CYS A 92 -11.44 4.22 12.16
N GLY A 93 -11.92 3.61 11.07
CA GLY A 93 -11.39 3.82 9.73
C GLY A 93 -11.55 5.27 9.25
N MET A 94 -12.75 5.85 9.45
CA MET A 94 -13.00 7.25 9.12
C MET A 94 -12.15 8.21 9.97
N ALA A 95 -11.96 7.91 11.25
CA ALA A 95 -11.07 8.69 12.12
C ALA A 95 -9.61 8.63 11.61
N MET A 96 -9.13 7.45 11.20
CA MET A 96 -7.81 7.27 10.61
C MET A 96 -7.66 8.02 9.27
N LEU A 97 -8.72 8.08 8.46
CA LEU A 97 -8.75 8.86 7.24
C LEU A 97 -8.54 10.35 7.53
N ILE A 98 -9.34 10.92 8.43
CA ILE A 98 -9.29 12.35 8.79
C ILE A 98 -7.93 12.66 9.43
N PHE A 99 -7.49 11.84 10.37
CA PHE A 99 -6.20 11.98 11.03
C PHE A 99 -5.03 11.93 10.02
N GLY A 100 -5.00 10.90 9.16
CA GLY A 100 -3.95 10.73 8.17
C GLY A 100 -3.91 11.86 7.15
N THR A 101 -5.08 12.31 6.67
CA THR A 101 -5.18 13.45 5.74
C THR A 101 -4.70 14.75 6.40
N GLY A 102 -5.17 15.06 7.60
CA GLY A 102 -4.78 16.28 8.31
C GLY A 102 -3.31 16.28 8.69
N LEU A 103 -2.82 15.18 9.28
CA LEU A 103 -1.43 15.07 9.73
C LEU A 103 -0.44 15.06 8.55
N SER A 104 -0.75 14.38 7.45
CA SER A 104 0.09 14.37 6.26
C SER A 104 0.19 15.76 5.62
N GLY A 105 -0.91 16.51 5.57
CA GLY A 105 -0.92 17.90 5.09
C GLY A 105 -0.11 18.82 5.97
N PHE A 106 -0.19 18.66 7.30
CA PHE A 106 0.57 19.44 8.27
C PHE A 106 2.08 19.17 8.18
N ILE A 107 2.49 17.89 8.22
CA ILE A 107 3.91 17.49 8.16
C ILE A 107 4.51 17.79 6.78
N GLY A 108 3.74 17.60 5.71
CA GLY A 108 4.21 17.79 4.33
C GLY A 108 4.26 19.25 3.86
N LYS A 109 3.81 20.20 4.67
CA LYS A 109 3.72 21.62 4.29
C LYS A 109 5.04 22.17 3.77
N ASP A 110 6.14 21.89 4.47
CA ASP A 110 7.46 22.48 4.18
C ASP A 110 8.14 21.87 2.94
N VAL A 111 7.70 20.68 2.52
CA VAL A 111 8.21 19.98 1.34
C VAL A 111 7.22 20.00 0.16
N SER A 112 6.10 20.70 0.33
CA SER A 112 5.09 20.80 -0.73
C SER A 112 5.63 21.57 -1.93
N GLY A 113 5.53 20.96 -3.12
CA GLY A 113 6.03 21.54 -4.37
C GLY A 113 7.55 21.49 -4.56
N VAL A 114 8.32 21.03 -3.57
CA VAL A 114 9.76 20.79 -3.73
C VAL A 114 9.96 19.50 -4.51
N ALA A 115 10.71 19.51 -5.61
CA ALA A 115 11.07 18.30 -6.32
C ALA A 115 12.20 17.55 -5.60
N ALA A 116 12.01 16.27 -5.32
CA ALA A 116 13.10 15.45 -4.80
C ALA A 116 14.10 15.11 -5.93
N ASN A 117 15.40 15.14 -5.60
CA ASN A 117 16.43 14.72 -6.55
C ASN A 117 16.49 13.18 -6.71
N LEU A 118 15.79 12.45 -5.85
CA LEU A 118 15.71 11.00 -5.83
C LEU A 118 14.31 10.51 -6.17
N LYS A 119 14.23 9.59 -7.11
CA LYS A 119 13.02 8.87 -7.50
C LYS A 119 13.36 7.42 -7.82
N PHE A 120 12.36 6.55 -7.78
CA PHE A 120 12.50 5.21 -8.35
C PHE A 120 12.55 5.30 -9.87
N GLU A 121 13.77 5.23 -10.44
CA GLU A 121 13.97 5.27 -11.89
C GLU A 121 13.40 4.03 -12.57
N LYS A 122 13.07 4.21 -13.85
CA LYS A 122 12.66 3.09 -14.70
C LYS A 122 13.86 2.22 -15.03
N ILE A 123 13.76 0.94 -14.77
CA ILE A 123 14.77 -0.07 -15.06
C ILE A 123 14.30 -0.87 -16.27
N ALA A 124 15.08 -0.86 -17.35
CA ALA A 124 14.82 -1.71 -18.51
C ALA A 124 15.41 -3.10 -18.29
N ILE A 125 14.59 -4.16 -18.31
CA ILE A 125 15.08 -5.53 -18.20
C ILE A 125 15.77 -5.90 -19.55
N PRO A 126 17.06 -6.27 -19.53
CA PRO A 126 17.76 -6.70 -20.73
C PRO A 126 17.01 -7.84 -21.43
N VAL A 127 17.00 -7.87 -22.76
CA VAL A 127 16.33 -8.86 -23.62
C VAL A 127 14.80 -8.64 -23.70
N LEU A 128 14.04 -8.61 -22.59
CA LEU A 128 12.59 -8.46 -22.59
C LEU A 128 12.12 -7.05 -22.99
N SER A 129 12.94 -6.02 -22.71
CA SER A 129 12.65 -4.64 -23.12
C SER A 129 12.78 -4.41 -24.63
N LYS A 130 13.35 -5.37 -25.40
CA LYS A 130 13.50 -5.30 -26.87
C LYS A 130 12.24 -5.78 -27.61
N ILE A 131 11.28 -6.41 -26.93
CA ILE A 131 10.03 -6.88 -27.55
C ILE A 131 9.24 -5.64 -27.97
N PRO A 132 8.86 -5.47 -29.24
CA PRO A 132 8.10 -4.32 -29.70
C PRO A 132 6.76 -4.25 -28.98
N VAL A 133 6.35 -3.06 -28.55
CA VAL A 133 5.12 -2.73 -27.80
C VAL A 133 5.12 -3.28 -26.36
N LEU A 134 5.25 -4.59 -26.15
CA LEU A 134 5.20 -5.23 -24.83
C LEU A 134 6.40 -4.85 -23.96
N GLY A 135 7.59 -4.69 -24.57
CA GLY A 135 8.80 -4.26 -23.86
C GLY A 135 8.64 -2.90 -23.20
N ASP A 136 8.09 -1.94 -23.92
CA ASP A 136 7.89 -0.57 -23.42
C ASP A 136 6.78 -0.49 -22.36
N ILE A 137 5.78 -1.35 -22.44
CA ILE A 137 4.64 -1.35 -21.52
C ILE A 137 4.98 -2.04 -20.19
N PHE A 138 5.56 -3.25 -20.22
CA PHE A 138 5.73 -4.09 -19.04
C PHE A 138 7.18 -4.15 -18.51
N PHE A 139 8.18 -3.99 -19.37
CA PHE A 139 9.60 -4.25 -19.04
C PHE A 139 10.49 -3.00 -18.99
N LYS A 140 9.88 -1.79 -18.99
CA LYS A 140 10.54 -0.51 -18.71
C LYS A 140 9.80 0.23 -17.59
N GLN A 141 9.75 -0.41 -16.42
CA GLN A 141 9.02 0.09 -15.26
C GLN A 141 9.96 0.33 -14.07
N ASN A 142 9.45 0.96 -13.02
CA ASN A 142 10.19 1.17 -11.78
C ASN A 142 10.25 -0.11 -10.92
N LEU A 143 11.16 -0.13 -9.94
CA LEU A 143 11.36 -1.28 -9.04
C LEU A 143 10.08 -1.69 -8.30
N LEU A 144 9.26 -0.74 -7.87
CA LEU A 144 8.01 -1.01 -7.15
C LEU A 144 6.98 -1.70 -8.03
N THR A 145 6.94 -1.37 -9.33
CA THR A 145 6.10 -2.07 -10.31
C THR A 145 6.53 -3.52 -10.48
N TYR A 146 7.84 -3.77 -10.59
CA TYR A 146 8.34 -5.16 -10.69
C TYR A 146 8.08 -5.96 -9.42
N ALA A 147 8.26 -5.34 -8.25
CA ALA A 147 7.91 -5.98 -6.98
C ALA A 147 6.44 -6.39 -6.95
N MET A 148 5.55 -5.55 -7.50
CA MET A 148 4.11 -5.83 -7.56
C MET A 148 3.79 -7.05 -8.42
N TYR A 149 4.47 -7.24 -9.55
CA TYR A 149 4.30 -8.45 -10.38
C TYR A 149 4.60 -9.74 -9.63
N PHE A 150 5.47 -9.67 -8.63
CA PHE A 150 5.80 -10.79 -7.73
C PHE A 150 4.80 -10.91 -6.57
N ILE A 151 4.40 -9.79 -5.99
CA ILE A 151 3.54 -9.74 -4.80
C ILE A 151 2.13 -10.26 -5.12
N ILE A 152 1.58 -9.96 -6.30
CA ILE A 152 0.25 -10.45 -6.70
C ILE A 152 0.17 -11.98 -6.70
N PRO A 153 0.98 -12.72 -7.47
CA PRO A 153 0.89 -14.18 -7.47
C PRO A 153 1.30 -14.77 -6.12
N LEU A 154 2.21 -14.15 -5.39
CA LEU A 154 2.62 -14.59 -4.07
C LEU A 154 1.47 -14.45 -3.04
N SER A 155 0.75 -13.33 -3.05
CA SER A 155 -0.41 -13.13 -2.17
C SER A 155 -1.55 -14.09 -2.51
N MET A 156 -1.79 -14.32 -3.79
CA MET A 156 -2.78 -15.31 -4.25
C MET A 156 -2.39 -16.73 -3.81
N PHE A 157 -1.13 -17.11 -4.00
CA PHE A 157 -0.62 -18.39 -3.53
C PHE A 157 -0.72 -18.52 -2.00
N TYR A 158 -0.33 -17.47 -1.26
CA TYR A 158 -0.41 -17.43 0.19
C TYR A 158 -1.84 -17.67 0.68
N ILE A 159 -2.81 -16.91 0.18
CA ILE A 159 -4.20 -16.95 0.63
C ILE A 159 -4.87 -18.30 0.28
N TYR A 160 -4.63 -18.85 -0.91
CA TYR A 160 -5.40 -20.00 -1.41
C TYR A 160 -4.67 -21.34 -1.30
N ARG A 161 -3.35 -21.36 -1.19
CA ARG A 161 -2.55 -22.60 -1.25
C ARG A 161 -1.75 -22.91 0.02
N THR A 162 -1.72 -21.99 1.02
CA THR A 162 -0.95 -22.23 2.24
C THR A 162 -1.83 -22.50 3.46
N ARG A 163 -1.25 -23.15 4.48
CA ARG A 163 -1.92 -23.36 5.78
C ARG A 163 -2.20 -22.03 6.50
N TYR A 164 -1.33 -21.05 6.35
CA TYR A 164 -1.52 -19.71 6.91
C TYR A 164 -2.68 -18.96 6.24
N GLY A 165 -2.83 -19.11 4.91
CA GLY A 165 -3.98 -18.54 4.20
C GLY A 165 -5.30 -19.21 4.57
N LEU A 166 -5.30 -20.54 4.87
CA LEU A 166 -6.47 -21.22 5.40
C LEU A 166 -6.87 -20.63 6.76
N LYS A 167 -5.89 -20.44 7.67
CA LYS A 167 -6.12 -19.79 8.98
C LYS A 167 -6.63 -18.37 8.82
N LEU A 168 -6.08 -17.58 7.88
CA LEU A 168 -6.54 -16.23 7.59
C LEU A 168 -8.03 -16.19 7.19
N ARG A 169 -8.45 -17.06 6.29
CA ARG A 169 -9.86 -17.17 5.88
C ARG A 169 -10.76 -17.61 7.03
N ALA A 170 -10.32 -18.62 7.79
CA ALA A 170 -11.06 -19.07 8.99
C ALA A 170 -11.15 -17.96 10.05
N LEU A 171 -10.13 -17.10 10.16
CA LEU A 171 -10.12 -15.97 11.08
C LEU A 171 -11.22 -14.92 10.78
N GLY A 172 -11.50 -14.69 9.49
CA GLY A 172 -12.59 -13.80 9.08
C GLY A 172 -13.97 -14.43 9.16
N GLU A 173 -14.09 -15.72 8.77
CA GLU A 173 -15.37 -16.41 8.69
C GLU A 173 -15.87 -16.92 10.06
N ASN A 174 -15.00 -17.54 10.85
CA ASN A 174 -15.34 -18.10 12.15
C ASN A 174 -14.16 -18.06 13.14
N PRO A 175 -13.88 -16.91 13.76
CA PRO A 175 -12.78 -16.77 14.70
C PRO A 175 -12.90 -17.68 15.93
N ALA A 176 -14.12 -18.01 16.36
CA ALA A 176 -14.34 -18.91 17.51
C ALA A 176 -13.89 -20.34 17.22
N ALA A 177 -14.10 -20.83 16.00
CA ALA A 177 -13.59 -22.15 15.60
C ALA A 177 -12.07 -22.19 15.56
N LEU A 178 -11.42 -21.10 15.16
CA LEU A 178 -9.97 -20.99 15.12
C LEU A 178 -9.36 -20.92 16.54
N ASP A 179 -10.00 -20.22 17.44
CA ASP A 179 -9.63 -20.17 18.87
C ASP A 179 -9.78 -21.54 19.54
N ALA A 180 -10.88 -22.26 19.27
CA ALA A 180 -11.06 -23.62 19.74
C ALA A 180 -10.01 -24.61 19.19
N ALA A 181 -9.41 -24.32 18.04
CA ALA A 181 -8.28 -25.07 17.48
C ALA A 181 -6.93 -24.71 18.10
N GLY A 182 -6.89 -23.81 19.11
CA GLY A 182 -5.69 -23.41 19.85
C GLY A 182 -4.86 -22.32 19.17
N GLU A 183 -5.42 -21.61 18.16
CA GLU A 183 -4.72 -20.52 17.47
C GLU A 183 -5.01 -19.17 18.15
N ASN A 184 -4.00 -18.32 18.23
CA ASN A 184 -4.16 -16.99 18.83
C ASN A 184 -4.80 -16.00 17.83
N VAL A 185 -6.13 -15.92 17.86
CA VAL A 185 -6.95 -15.03 17.01
C VAL A 185 -6.53 -13.57 17.14
N PHE A 186 -6.25 -13.12 18.37
CA PHE A 186 -5.86 -11.76 18.66
C PHE A 186 -4.55 -11.35 17.97
N ALA A 187 -3.50 -12.15 18.16
CA ALA A 187 -2.19 -11.90 17.54
C ALA A 187 -2.25 -11.97 16.01
N MET A 188 -3.06 -12.89 15.47
CA MET A 188 -3.25 -13.02 14.03
C MET A 188 -3.93 -11.79 13.43
N ARG A 189 -5.02 -11.27 14.04
CA ARG A 189 -5.67 -10.03 13.60
C ARG A 189 -4.71 -8.87 13.59
N TYR A 190 -3.96 -8.67 14.68
CA TYR A 190 -2.91 -7.63 14.73
C TYR A 190 -1.92 -7.75 13.59
N GLY A 191 -1.38 -8.95 13.35
CA GLY A 191 -0.39 -9.18 12.30
C GLY A 191 -0.90 -8.83 10.91
N TYR A 192 -2.12 -9.25 10.57
CA TYR A 192 -2.69 -8.97 9.23
C TYR A 192 -3.09 -7.51 9.04
N ILE A 193 -3.60 -6.84 10.07
CA ILE A 193 -3.91 -5.40 10.01
C ILE A 193 -2.63 -4.58 9.84
N ILE A 194 -1.58 -4.87 10.60
CA ILE A 194 -0.29 -4.19 10.48
C ILE A 194 0.30 -4.40 9.08
N PHE A 195 0.30 -5.63 8.59
CA PHE A 195 0.75 -5.94 7.23
C PHE A 195 -0.08 -5.20 6.17
N GLY A 196 -1.40 -5.16 6.32
CA GLY A 196 -2.30 -4.42 5.46
C GLY A 196 -1.95 -2.93 5.39
N CYS A 197 -1.80 -2.29 6.55
CA CYS A 197 -1.41 -0.87 6.63
C CYS A 197 0.00 -0.60 6.08
N MET A 198 0.95 -1.54 6.22
CA MET A 198 2.26 -1.43 5.57
C MET A 198 2.14 -1.41 4.04
N MET A 199 1.32 -2.28 3.46
CA MET A 199 1.06 -2.30 2.02
C MET A 199 0.36 -1.02 1.53
N MET A 200 -0.61 -0.49 2.29
CA MET A 200 -1.26 0.79 2.01
C MET A 200 -0.26 1.96 2.07
N SER A 201 0.66 1.95 3.03
CA SER A 201 1.72 2.95 3.15
C SER A 201 2.68 2.92 1.96
N ILE A 202 3.08 1.72 1.49
CA ILE A 202 3.87 1.54 0.25
C ILE A 202 3.12 2.10 -0.95
N SER A 203 1.80 1.87 -1.04
CA SER A 203 0.95 2.45 -2.09
C SER A 203 1.08 3.97 -2.15
N GLY A 204 1.05 4.65 -1.01
CA GLY A 204 1.28 6.09 -0.92
C GLY A 204 2.67 6.51 -1.41
N ALA A 205 3.71 5.79 -0.97
CA ALA A 205 5.08 6.03 -1.42
C ALA A 205 5.26 5.81 -2.93
N CYS A 206 4.53 4.87 -3.55
CA CYS A 206 4.50 4.71 -5.00
C CYS A 206 4.00 5.99 -5.68
N VAL A 207 3.01 6.67 -5.12
CA VAL A 207 2.49 7.92 -5.70
C VAL A 207 3.53 9.03 -5.60
N SER A 208 4.14 9.25 -4.44
CA SER A 208 5.07 10.37 -4.21
C SER A 208 6.46 10.16 -4.81
N LEU A 209 7.04 8.94 -4.72
CA LEU A 209 8.43 8.68 -5.09
C LEU A 209 8.61 8.00 -6.45
N ALA A 210 7.56 7.32 -6.96
CA ALA A 210 7.68 6.61 -8.24
C ALA A 210 6.90 7.30 -9.37
N ASN A 211 5.72 7.88 -9.06
CA ASN A 211 4.85 8.43 -10.09
C ASN A 211 5.08 9.92 -10.32
N THR A 212 5.04 10.74 -9.27
CA THR A 212 5.01 12.21 -9.39
C THR A 212 6.33 12.89 -9.04
N ASN A 213 7.14 12.29 -8.18
CA ASN A 213 8.39 12.85 -7.67
C ASN A 213 8.25 14.23 -6.98
N PHE A 214 7.09 14.49 -6.41
CA PHE A 214 6.81 15.65 -5.55
C PHE A 214 5.72 15.28 -4.54
N TRP A 215 5.59 16.09 -3.50
CA TRP A 215 4.52 15.99 -2.52
C TRP A 215 3.53 17.16 -2.69
N ASN A 216 2.25 16.81 -2.68
CA ASN A 216 1.14 17.77 -2.53
C ASN A 216 0.08 17.18 -1.61
N SER A 217 -0.56 18.05 -0.83
CA SER A 217 -1.68 17.63 0.03
C SER A 217 -2.80 17.00 -0.80
N GLY A 218 -3.27 15.82 -0.37
CA GLY A 218 -4.33 15.08 -1.06
C GLY A 218 -3.91 14.42 -2.38
N MET A 219 -2.61 14.21 -2.64
CA MET A 219 -2.10 13.68 -3.92
C MET A 219 -2.56 12.26 -4.27
N THR A 220 -3.06 11.51 -3.33
CA THR A 220 -3.65 10.18 -3.57
C THR A 220 -4.98 10.26 -4.31
N ALA A 221 -5.68 11.41 -4.21
CA ALA A 221 -6.85 11.76 -5.00
C ALA A 221 -7.93 10.66 -5.06
N GLY A 222 -8.19 10.01 -3.93
CA GLY A 222 -9.23 8.98 -3.80
C GLY A 222 -8.81 7.57 -4.23
N LYS A 223 -7.53 7.32 -4.53
CA LYS A 223 -7.05 5.98 -4.92
C LYS A 223 -7.26 4.94 -3.83
N GLY A 224 -7.23 5.33 -2.55
CA GLY A 224 -7.55 4.45 -1.44
C GLY A 224 -9.00 3.98 -1.47
N TRP A 225 -9.93 4.86 -1.82
CA TRP A 225 -11.34 4.49 -2.01
C TRP A 225 -11.55 3.53 -3.18
N ILE A 226 -10.81 3.76 -4.29
CA ILE A 226 -10.84 2.83 -5.42
C ILE A 226 -10.30 1.46 -5.01
N ALA A 227 -9.20 1.43 -4.26
CA ALA A 227 -8.61 0.18 -3.76
C ALA A 227 -9.58 -0.57 -2.84
N PHE A 228 -10.23 0.14 -1.92
CA PHE A 228 -11.26 -0.41 -1.03
C PHE A 228 -12.46 -0.98 -1.79
N ALA A 229 -12.93 -0.28 -2.82
CA ALA A 229 -14.08 -0.71 -3.62
C ALA A 229 -13.80 -1.93 -4.54
N LEU A 230 -12.53 -2.29 -4.74
CA LEU A 230 -12.11 -3.43 -5.57
C LEU A 230 -11.96 -4.73 -4.78
N VAL A 231 -11.99 -4.68 -3.46
CA VAL A 231 -11.83 -5.84 -2.53
C VAL A 231 -13.18 -6.34 -2.07
#